data_6364d75f4de6c6b6cbc69475a41cd04b
#
_entry.id   6364d75f4de6c6b6cbc69475a41cd04b
#
_cell.length_a   1.000
_cell.length_b   1.000
_cell.length_c   1.000
_cell.angle_alpha   90.00
_cell.angle_beta   90.00
_cell.angle_gamma   90.00
#
_symmetry.space_group_name_H-M   'P 1'
#
loop_
_entity.id
_entity.type
_entity.pdbx_description
1 polymer ?
#
loop_
_entity_poly.entity_id
_entity_poly.type
_entity_poly.pdbx_seq_one_letter_code
_entity_poly.pdbx_strand_id
1 'polypeptide(L)'
;IAPLVDEAPEYDRPHIKSPVRPTLASTKINATTSITQTLKSMLGHVDLASRRWIYEQYDSQVMADTIFGPGGDAALIRLHGSKRGLAISTDCTPRYVQADPKNGGAQAVAEAYRNLSAIGAKPLAITNNLNFGNPQKPEIMTQLVESVTGMGEAALALDTPVVSGNVSLYNETDGEAIQPCPVVGMVGIIENIEKAVNNQFTEAGHEVFVIGQDCTVNDGWLGASIYQQHFGKQRIYAPPPINLAAELKHSSFVRQQILDSNINAAHDVSDGGLVVAIAEMAVRAGLGAEIITPASGQIHGWXX
;
A
#
# COMPACT_ATOMS: atom_id res chain seq x y z
N ILE A 1 -34.11 1.93 25.37
CA ILE A 1 -33.18 1.46 24.34
C ILE A 1 -32.16 0.48 24.94
N ALA A 2 -31.57 0.82 26.12
CA ALA A 2 -30.54 -0.03 26.70
C ALA A 2 -30.94 -1.51 26.84
N PRO A 3 -32.13 -1.85 27.38
CA PRO A 3 -32.50 -3.26 27.45
C PRO A 3 -32.57 -3.96 26.09
N LEU A 4 -32.94 -3.25 25.03
CA LEU A 4 -32.97 -3.83 23.67
C LEU A 4 -31.55 -4.13 23.16
N VAL A 5 -30.59 -3.31 23.54
CA VAL A 5 -29.18 -3.51 23.17
C VAL A 5 -28.62 -4.69 24.00
N ASP A 6 -28.91 -4.69 25.31
CA ASP A 6 -28.41 -5.71 26.23
C ASP A 6 -28.95 -7.12 25.90
N GLU A 7 -30.16 -7.16 25.33
CA GLU A 7 -30.84 -8.42 24.98
C GLU A 7 -30.70 -8.75 23.49
N ALA A 8 -29.91 -7.98 22.73
CA ALA A 8 -29.72 -8.21 21.30
C ALA A 8 -29.06 -9.58 21.06
N PRO A 9 -29.50 -10.30 20.01
CA PRO A 9 -28.89 -11.60 19.72
C PRO A 9 -27.39 -11.45 19.39
N GLU A 10 -26.60 -12.33 19.98
CA GLU A 10 -25.19 -12.45 19.68
C GLU A 10 -24.96 -13.67 18.79
N TYR A 11 -24.18 -13.52 17.76
CA TYR A 11 -23.92 -14.60 16.81
C TYR A 11 -22.46 -15.06 16.95
N ASP A 12 -22.27 -16.33 17.24
CA ASP A 12 -20.96 -16.97 17.18
C ASP A 12 -20.81 -17.57 15.78
N ARG A 13 -20.22 -16.79 14.87
CA ARG A 13 -20.06 -17.21 13.48
C ARG A 13 -18.80 -18.06 13.32
N PRO A 14 -18.93 -19.30 12.85
CA PRO A 14 -17.78 -20.17 12.69
C PRO A 14 -16.82 -19.62 11.62
N HIS A 15 -15.54 -19.86 11.85
CA HIS A 15 -14.50 -19.55 10.87
C HIS A 15 -13.48 -20.70 10.85
N ILE A 16 -12.73 -20.79 9.78
CA ILE A 16 -11.75 -21.85 9.54
C ILE A 16 -10.37 -21.22 9.40
N LYS A 17 -9.34 -22.02 9.42
CA LYS A 17 -7.98 -21.52 9.19
C LYS A 17 -7.79 -21.25 7.70
N SER A 18 -7.18 -20.12 7.37
CA SER A 18 -6.85 -19.79 6.00
C SER A 18 -5.89 -20.81 5.39
N PRO A 19 -6.07 -21.15 4.11
CA PRO A 19 -5.14 -22.08 3.45
C PRO A 19 -3.78 -21.43 3.23
N VAL A 20 -2.73 -22.21 3.47
CA VAL A 20 -1.36 -21.75 3.18
C VAL A 20 -1.15 -21.72 1.66
N ARG A 21 -0.74 -20.59 1.14
CA ARG A 21 -0.49 -20.41 -0.29
C ARG A 21 0.96 -20.66 -0.63
N PRO A 22 1.25 -21.18 -1.84
CA PRO A 22 2.64 -21.37 -2.26
C PRO A 22 3.31 -20.03 -2.61
N THR A 23 4.62 -20.02 -2.59
CA THR A 23 5.43 -18.89 -3.05
C THR A 23 5.86 -19.11 -4.50
N LEU A 24 6.32 -18.03 -5.17
CA LEU A 24 6.85 -18.11 -6.52
C LEU A 24 8.08 -17.21 -6.61
N ALA A 25 9.24 -17.81 -6.74
CA ALA A 25 10.49 -17.07 -6.90
C ALA A 25 10.65 -16.57 -8.35
N SER A 26 11.25 -15.40 -8.50
CA SER A 26 11.51 -14.79 -9.81
C SER A 26 12.40 -15.67 -10.68
N THR A 27 13.27 -16.49 -10.08
CA THR A 27 14.13 -17.43 -10.79
C THR A 27 13.35 -18.47 -11.61
N LYS A 28 12.06 -18.64 -11.31
CA LYS A 28 11.21 -19.59 -12.03
C LYS A 28 10.40 -18.94 -13.15
N ILE A 29 10.68 -17.68 -13.45
CA ILE A 29 9.98 -16.95 -14.51
C ILE A 29 10.81 -16.96 -15.78
N ASN A 30 10.24 -17.47 -16.85
CA ASN A 30 10.82 -17.39 -18.18
C ASN A 30 10.31 -16.13 -18.86
N ALA A 31 10.94 -15.00 -18.58
CA ALA A 31 10.58 -13.74 -19.20
C ALA A 31 10.96 -13.75 -20.68
N THR A 32 9.97 -13.62 -21.54
CA THR A 32 10.15 -13.61 -23.00
C THR A 32 10.21 -12.19 -23.58
N THR A 33 9.89 -11.21 -22.74
CA THR A 33 9.86 -9.80 -23.17
C THR A 33 11.04 -9.04 -22.56
N SER A 34 11.48 -7.98 -23.23
CA SER A 34 12.50 -7.10 -22.68
C SER A 34 11.97 -6.34 -21.47
N ILE A 35 12.87 -5.92 -20.61
CA ILE A 35 12.49 -5.16 -19.40
C ILE A 35 11.72 -3.87 -19.77
N THR A 36 12.11 -3.22 -20.86
CA THR A 36 11.43 -2.02 -21.34
C THR A 36 9.98 -2.32 -21.76
N GLN A 37 9.78 -3.39 -22.50
CA GLN A 37 8.41 -3.80 -22.89
C GLN A 37 7.58 -4.20 -21.69
N THR A 38 8.18 -4.92 -20.76
CA THR A 38 7.52 -5.31 -19.52
C THR A 38 7.09 -4.07 -18.73
N LEU A 39 8.00 -3.12 -18.53
CA LEU A 39 7.69 -1.90 -17.78
C LEU A 39 6.56 -1.10 -18.45
N LYS A 40 6.64 -0.91 -19.77
CA LYS A 40 5.59 -0.19 -20.51
C LYS A 40 4.23 -0.89 -20.38
N SER A 41 4.23 -2.21 -20.45
CA SER A 41 3.00 -3.00 -20.32
C SER A 41 2.43 -2.87 -18.90
N MET A 42 3.29 -2.90 -17.88
CA MET A 42 2.87 -2.75 -16.50
C MET A 42 2.32 -1.34 -16.22
N LEU A 43 3.01 -0.29 -16.66
CA LEU A 43 2.53 1.08 -16.46
C LEU A 43 1.18 1.33 -17.16
N GLY A 44 0.84 0.54 -18.17
CA GLY A 44 -0.45 0.60 -18.84
C GLY A 44 -1.48 -0.36 -18.28
N HIS A 45 -1.12 -1.18 -17.28
CA HIS A 45 -2.04 -2.17 -16.71
C HIS A 45 -3.14 -1.48 -15.91
N VAL A 46 -4.33 -2.07 -15.92
CA VAL A 46 -5.50 -1.49 -15.27
C VAL A 46 -5.26 -1.19 -13.78
N ASP A 47 -4.42 -1.96 -13.10
CA ASP A 47 -4.13 -1.75 -11.67
C ASP A 47 -3.02 -0.73 -11.39
N LEU A 48 -2.22 -0.34 -12.42
CA LEU A 48 -1.11 0.59 -12.26
C LEU A 48 -1.28 1.90 -13.04
N ALA A 49 -2.10 1.88 -14.07
CA ALA A 49 -2.29 3.06 -14.92
C ALA A 49 -2.89 4.24 -14.14
N SER A 50 -2.54 5.44 -14.56
CA SER A 50 -3.00 6.68 -13.92
C SER A 50 -4.52 6.73 -13.73
N ARG A 51 -4.95 7.11 -12.55
CA ARG A 51 -6.35 7.34 -12.21
C ARG A 51 -6.76 8.81 -12.38
N ARG A 52 -5.95 9.59 -13.07
CA ARG A 52 -6.15 11.03 -13.23
C ARG A 52 -7.56 11.37 -13.70
N TRP A 53 -8.10 10.61 -14.67
CA TRP A 53 -9.44 10.84 -15.21
C TRP A 53 -10.53 10.70 -14.13
N ILE A 54 -10.27 9.96 -13.05
CA ILE A 54 -11.21 9.84 -11.92
C ILE A 54 -11.11 11.09 -11.03
N TYR A 55 -9.91 11.35 -10.49
CA TYR A 55 -9.78 12.38 -9.46
C TYR A 55 -9.84 13.81 -10.01
N GLU A 56 -9.61 14.02 -11.29
CA GLU A 56 -9.80 15.34 -11.92
C GLU A 56 -11.25 15.82 -11.88
N GLN A 57 -12.20 14.90 -11.69
CA GLN A 57 -13.62 15.23 -11.61
C GLN A 57 -14.01 15.85 -10.27
N TYR A 58 -13.15 15.80 -9.28
CA TYR A 58 -13.44 16.25 -7.91
C TYR A 58 -12.59 17.45 -7.55
N ASP A 59 -13.17 18.38 -6.80
CA ASP A 59 -12.47 19.57 -6.35
C ASP A 59 -11.50 19.21 -5.21
N SER A 60 -10.22 19.26 -5.50
CA SER A 60 -9.16 19.03 -4.51
C SER A 60 -8.56 20.34 -3.99
N GLN A 61 -9.13 21.49 -4.38
CA GLN A 61 -8.58 22.81 -4.07
C GLN A 61 -9.50 23.64 -3.17
N VAL A 62 -10.53 23.07 -2.62
CA VAL A 62 -11.45 23.77 -1.72
C VAL A 62 -10.67 24.48 -0.60
N MET A 63 -10.96 25.75 -0.35
CA MET A 63 -10.32 26.63 0.63
C MET A 63 -8.83 26.87 0.33
N ALA A 64 -8.31 26.35 -0.78
CA ALA A 64 -6.89 26.51 -1.21
C ALA A 64 -5.91 25.96 -0.16
N ASP A 65 -6.29 24.90 0.52
CA ASP A 65 -5.47 24.30 1.59
C ASP A 65 -4.60 23.13 1.12
N THR A 66 -4.86 22.61 -0.06
CA THR A 66 -4.13 21.46 -0.58
C THR A 66 -2.71 21.86 -0.99
N ILE A 67 -1.73 21.19 -0.36
CA ILE A 67 -0.30 21.31 -0.70
C ILE A 67 0.07 20.21 -1.70
N PHE A 68 -0.25 18.95 -1.35
CA PHE A 68 -0.11 17.80 -2.25
C PHE A 68 -1.49 17.21 -2.50
N GLY A 69 -1.92 17.21 -3.76
CA GLY A 69 -3.18 16.63 -4.17
C GLY A 69 -3.06 15.17 -4.55
N PRO A 70 -4.09 14.61 -5.19
CA PRO A 70 -4.08 13.21 -5.60
C PRO A 70 -2.93 12.86 -6.56
N GLY A 71 -2.50 11.61 -6.49
CA GLY A 71 -1.47 11.06 -7.38
C GLY A 71 -0.09 10.90 -6.75
N GLY A 72 0.09 11.37 -5.50
CA GLY A 72 1.29 11.11 -4.73
C GLY A 72 1.05 10.05 -3.66
N ASP A 73 2.04 9.81 -2.81
CA ASP A 73 1.94 8.81 -1.74
C ASP A 73 0.91 9.20 -0.70
N ALA A 74 0.80 10.50 -0.42
CA ALA A 74 -0.21 11.00 0.51
C ALA A 74 -0.65 12.41 0.10
N ALA A 75 -1.89 12.73 0.39
CA ALA A 75 -2.37 14.12 0.30
C ALA A 75 -1.85 14.91 1.50
N LEU A 76 -1.59 16.21 1.29
CA LEU A 76 -1.14 17.10 2.36
C LEU A 76 -1.96 18.38 2.33
N ILE A 77 -2.56 18.71 3.46
CA ILE A 77 -3.44 19.87 3.63
C ILE A 77 -2.85 20.76 4.72
N ARG A 78 -2.74 22.06 4.47
CA ARG A 78 -2.23 23.00 5.48
C ARG A 78 -3.25 23.22 6.62
N LEU A 79 -2.73 23.50 7.80
CA LEU A 79 -3.55 23.94 8.94
C LEU A 79 -3.38 25.45 9.09
N HIS A 80 -4.46 26.19 8.87
CA HIS A 80 -4.45 27.65 8.93
C HIS A 80 -3.87 28.17 10.25
N GLY A 81 -3.13 29.25 10.17
CA GLY A 81 -2.52 29.88 11.32
C GLY A 81 -1.28 29.18 11.86
N SER A 82 -0.76 28.19 11.11
CA SER A 82 0.43 27.43 11.54
C SER A 82 1.25 27.02 10.34
N LYS A 83 2.45 26.45 10.62
CA LYS A 83 3.27 25.82 9.56
C LYS A 83 2.90 24.33 9.38
N ARG A 84 1.96 23.82 10.18
CA ARG A 84 1.63 22.41 10.20
C ARG A 84 0.70 22.00 9.08
N GLY A 85 0.70 20.71 8.76
CA GLY A 85 -0.22 20.13 7.81
C GLY A 85 -0.70 18.77 8.25
N LEU A 86 -1.88 18.39 7.76
CA LEU A 86 -2.42 17.03 7.90
C LEU A 86 -2.12 16.26 6.64
N ALA A 87 -1.56 15.07 6.82
CA ALA A 87 -1.31 14.13 5.74
C ALA A 87 -2.34 13.01 5.78
N ILE A 88 -2.80 12.57 4.62
CA ILE A 88 -3.87 11.57 4.52
C ILE A 88 -3.51 10.58 3.42
N SER A 89 -3.61 9.28 3.75
CA SER A 89 -3.42 8.19 2.79
C SER A 89 -4.54 7.17 2.94
N THR A 90 -4.83 6.44 1.87
CA THR A 90 -5.75 5.29 1.91
C THR A 90 -5.09 4.12 1.20
N ASP A 91 -5.23 2.93 1.78
CA ASP A 91 -4.56 1.76 1.22
C ASP A 91 -5.30 0.46 1.45
N CYS A 92 -5.12 -0.48 0.52
CA CYS A 92 -5.53 -1.87 0.62
C CYS A 92 -5.06 -2.63 -0.62
N THR A 93 -4.50 -3.81 -0.42
CA THR A 93 -4.19 -4.74 -1.51
C THR A 93 -5.07 -5.98 -1.39
N PRO A 94 -6.28 -5.99 -2.00
CA PRO A 94 -7.24 -7.09 -1.83
C PRO A 94 -6.70 -8.47 -2.19
N ARG A 95 -5.83 -8.56 -3.20
CA ARG A 95 -5.23 -9.85 -3.58
C ARG A 95 -4.31 -10.42 -2.49
N TYR A 96 -3.65 -9.55 -1.71
CA TYR A 96 -2.86 -10.00 -0.54
C TYR A 96 -3.80 -10.53 0.53
N VAL A 97 -4.88 -9.81 0.79
CA VAL A 97 -5.88 -10.21 1.79
C VAL A 97 -6.55 -11.53 1.40
N GLN A 98 -6.86 -11.70 0.11
CA GLN A 98 -7.44 -12.96 -0.39
C GLN A 98 -6.49 -14.13 -0.20
N ALA A 99 -5.20 -13.91 -0.35
CA ALA A 99 -4.18 -14.96 -0.24
C ALA A 99 -3.85 -15.31 1.21
N ASP A 100 -3.73 -14.30 2.06
CA ASP A 100 -3.37 -14.40 3.47
C ASP A 100 -4.01 -13.21 4.20
N PRO A 101 -5.23 -13.38 4.73
CA PRO A 101 -5.97 -12.24 5.28
C PRO A 101 -5.24 -11.53 6.43
N LYS A 102 -4.55 -12.29 7.29
CA LYS A 102 -3.84 -11.71 8.42
C LYS A 102 -2.70 -10.81 7.93
N ASN A 103 -1.86 -11.36 7.05
CA ASN A 103 -0.73 -10.62 6.50
C ASN A 103 -1.22 -9.44 5.64
N GLY A 104 -2.25 -9.66 4.81
CA GLY A 104 -2.82 -8.60 3.95
C GLY A 104 -3.42 -7.46 4.76
N GLY A 105 -4.09 -7.76 5.88
CA GLY A 105 -4.60 -6.73 6.79
C GLY A 105 -3.48 -5.92 7.42
N ALA A 106 -2.41 -6.59 7.87
CA ALA A 106 -1.24 -5.90 8.43
C ALA A 106 -0.53 -5.04 7.37
N GLN A 107 -0.44 -5.55 6.13
CA GLN A 107 0.17 -4.83 5.01
C GLN A 107 -0.58 -3.53 4.70
N ALA A 108 -1.92 -3.54 4.75
CA ALA A 108 -2.70 -2.33 4.48
C ALA A 108 -2.36 -1.21 5.48
N VAL A 109 -2.18 -1.57 6.75
CA VAL A 109 -1.76 -0.60 7.78
C VAL A 109 -0.33 -0.11 7.52
N ALA A 110 0.58 -1.04 7.23
CA ALA A 110 2.00 -0.71 7.02
C ALA A 110 2.19 0.18 5.77
N GLU A 111 1.45 -0.10 4.70
CA GLU A 111 1.53 0.69 3.47
C GLU A 111 1.03 2.11 3.70
N ALA A 112 -0.12 2.28 4.35
CA ALA A 112 -0.62 3.61 4.69
C ALA A 112 0.38 4.36 5.59
N TYR A 113 1.02 3.66 6.54
CA TYR A 113 2.05 4.22 7.42
C TYR A 113 3.27 4.68 6.62
N ARG A 114 3.71 3.85 5.68
CA ARG A 114 4.86 4.13 4.81
C ARG A 114 4.58 5.33 3.92
N ASN A 115 3.38 5.40 3.33
CA ASN A 115 2.96 6.50 2.47
C ASN A 115 3.03 7.85 3.17
N LEU A 116 2.52 7.93 4.41
CA LEU A 116 2.61 9.17 5.18
C LEU A 116 4.07 9.52 5.51
N SER A 117 4.85 8.50 5.84
CA SER A 117 6.27 8.69 6.19
C SER A 117 7.08 9.16 4.99
N ALA A 118 6.73 8.72 3.78
CA ALA A 118 7.43 9.09 2.54
C ALA A 118 7.31 10.58 2.22
N ILE A 119 6.28 11.27 2.72
CA ILE A 119 6.19 12.73 2.53
C ILE A 119 6.72 13.52 3.76
N GLY A 120 7.21 12.82 4.79
CA GLY A 120 7.75 13.44 6.01
C GLY A 120 6.76 13.56 7.15
N ALA A 121 5.53 13.07 7.00
CA ALA A 121 4.51 13.17 8.04
C ALA A 121 4.64 12.05 9.06
N LYS A 122 4.34 12.36 10.31
CA LYS A 122 4.25 11.37 11.39
C LYS A 122 2.84 10.78 11.39
N PRO A 123 2.68 9.48 11.12
CA PRO A 123 1.36 8.84 11.21
C PRO A 123 0.81 8.90 12.64
N LEU A 124 -0.50 9.07 12.79
CA LEU A 124 -1.13 9.27 14.10
C LEU A 124 -2.25 8.28 14.38
N ALA A 125 -3.15 8.04 13.41
CA ALA A 125 -4.35 7.27 13.69
C ALA A 125 -4.96 6.70 12.41
N ILE A 126 -5.74 5.64 12.59
CA ILE A 126 -6.39 4.88 11.51
C ILE A 126 -7.91 5.08 11.57
N THR A 127 -8.51 5.20 10.39
CA THR A 127 -9.92 4.89 10.18
C THR A 127 -9.96 3.73 9.19
N ASN A 128 -10.72 2.68 9.45
CA ASN A 128 -10.80 1.57 8.51
C ASN A 128 -12.17 1.49 7.84
N ASN A 129 -12.22 0.85 6.68
CA ASN A 129 -13.45 0.62 5.93
C ASN A 129 -13.41 -0.83 5.46
N LEU A 130 -14.05 -1.70 6.23
CA LEU A 130 -13.98 -3.15 6.04
C LEU A 130 -15.10 -3.60 5.11
N ASN A 131 -14.75 -4.20 3.98
CA ASN A 131 -15.71 -4.65 2.97
C ASN A 131 -15.46 -6.14 2.68
N PHE A 132 -16.46 -6.98 3.01
CA PHE A 132 -16.37 -8.43 2.87
C PHE A 132 -17.69 -8.99 2.35
N GLY A 133 -17.64 -10.23 1.87
CA GLY A 133 -18.83 -10.97 1.45
C GLY A 133 -19.71 -11.39 2.62
N ASN A 134 -20.42 -12.50 2.45
CA ASN A 134 -21.38 -13.02 3.44
C ASN A 134 -20.64 -13.71 4.60
N PRO A 135 -20.67 -13.13 5.82
CA PRO A 135 -19.95 -13.69 6.97
C PRO A 135 -20.57 -14.99 7.53
N GLN A 136 -21.72 -15.41 7.01
CA GLN A 136 -22.27 -16.71 7.34
C GLN A 136 -21.48 -17.85 6.69
N LYS A 137 -20.67 -17.52 5.65
CA LYS A 137 -19.74 -18.47 5.02
C LYS A 137 -18.45 -18.48 5.84
N PRO A 138 -18.05 -19.66 6.39
CA PRO A 138 -16.88 -19.69 7.30
C PRO A 138 -15.59 -19.15 6.68
N GLU A 139 -15.39 -19.35 5.38
CA GLU A 139 -14.21 -18.81 4.67
C GLU A 139 -14.22 -17.29 4.60
N ILE A 140 -15.39 -16.67 4.47
CA ILE A 140 -15.52 -15.21 4.48
C ILE A 140 -15.33 -14.66 5.89
N MET A 141 -15.93 -15.36 6.89
CA MET A 141 -15.71 -14.97 8.28
C MET A 141 -14.22 -15.05 8.66
N THR A 142 -13.50 -16.04 8.11
CA THR A 142 -12.04 -16.16 8.30
C THR A 142 -11.33 -14.92 7.75
N GLN A 143 -11.69 -14.48 6.54
CA GLN A 143 -11.09 -13.28 5.95
C GLN A 143 -11.25 -12.08 6.88
N LEU A 144 -12.45 -11.90 7.43
CA LEU A 144 -12.72 -10.77 8.34
C LEU A 144 -11.91 -10.89 9.64
N VAL A 145 -11.99 -12.04 10.31
CA VAL A 145 -11.32 -12.27 11.61
C VAL A 145 -9.81 -12.09 11.47
N GLU A 146 -9.22 -12.75 10.48
CA GLU A 146 -7.76 -12.71 10.30
C GLU A 146 -7.29 -11.32 9.85
N SER A 147 -8.04 -10.63 8.98
CA SER A 147 -7.69 -9.26 8.57
C SER A 147 -7.69 -8.30 9.76
N VAL A 148 -8.75 -8.35 10.56
CA VAL A 148 -8.85 -7.48 11.76
C VAL A 148 -7.71 -7.79 12.73
N THR A 149 -7.38 -9.07 12.90
CA THR A 149 -6.25 -9.48 13.75
C THR A 149 -4.94 -8.87 13.24
N GLY A 150 -4.66 -9.02 11.93
CA GLY A 150 -3.44 -8.46 11.34
C GLY A 150 -3.38 -6.94 11.44
N MET A 151 -4.50 -6.28 11.16
CA MET A 151 -4.58 -4.81 11.28
C MET A 151 -4.33 -4.37 12.72
N GLY A 152 -4.90 -5.08 13.70
CA GLY A 152 -4.70 -4.77 15.13
C GLY A 152 -3.25 -4.92 15.55
N GLU A 153 -2.60 -6.01 15.14
CA GLU A 153 -1.18 -6.23 15.44
C GLU A 153 -0.31 -5.11 14.83
N ALA A 154 -0.61 -4.72 13.58
CA ALA A 154 0.14 -3.65 12.91
C ALA A 154 -0.12 -2.29 13.58
N ALA A 155 -1.36 -1.99 13.93
CA ALA A 155 -1.74 -0.75 14.61
C ALA A 155 -1.00 -0.60 15.94
N LEU A 156 -0.91 -1.69 16.70
CA LEU A 156 -0.16 -1.70 17.97
C LEU A 156 1.35 -1.51 17.74
N ALA A 157 1.91 -2.24 16.77
CA ALA A 157 3.35 -2.20 16.51
C ALA A 157 3.81 -0.83 15.99
N LEU A 158 2.95 -0.16 15.23
CA LEU A 158 3.25 1.12 14.59
C LEU A 158 2.72 2.33 15.38
N ASP A 159 2.09 2.08 16.52
CA ASP A 159 1.54 3.12 17.44
C ASP A 159 0.53 4.04 16.70
N THR A 160 -0.40 3.41 15.95
CA THR A 160 -1.43 4.13 15.21
C THR A 160 -2.81 3.54 15.55
N PRO A 161 -3.44 4.03 16.63
CA PRO A 161 -4.72 3.46 17.06
C PRO A 161 -5.82 3.62 16.02
N VAL A 162 -6.73 2.65 15.98
CA VAL A 162 -7.94 2.71 15.16
C VAL A 162 -8.97 3.54 15.93
N VAL A 163 -9.32 4.71 15.42
CA VAL A 163 -10.19 5.67 16.12
C VAL A 163 -11.60 5.74 15.52
N SER A 164 -11.79 5.22 14.31
CA SER A 164 -13.11 5.14 13.69
C SER A 164 -13.07 4.07 12.59
N GLY A 165 -14.24 3.77 12.04
CA GLY A 165 -14.29 2.84 10.93
C GLY A 165 -15.70 2.51 10.51
N ASN A 166 -15.79 1.70 9.46
CA ASN A 166 -17.03 1.21 8.88
C ASN A 166 -16.90 -0.27 8.54
N VAL A 167 -17.99 -1.00 8.64
CA VAL A 167 -18.06 -2.40 8.19
C VAL A 167 -19.22 -2.55 7.22
N SER A 168 -18.93 -3.13 6.06
CA SER A 168 -19.93 -3.48 5.05
C SER A 168 -19.79 -4.98 4.75
N LEU A 169 -20.85 -5.72 4.97
CA LEU A 169 -20.87 -7.17 4.80
C LEU A 169 -21.92 -7.57 3.76
N TYR A 170 -21.91 -8.84 3.38
CA TYR A 170 -22.84 -9.39 2.36
C TYR A 170 -22.63 -8.74 0.98
N ASN A 171 -21.41 -8.30 0.68
CA ASN A 171 -21.08 -7.73 -0.64
C ASN A 171 -20.86 -8.87 -1.62
N GLU A 172 -21.91 -9.21 -2.35
CA GLU A 172 -21.90 -10.34 -3.29
C GLU A 172 -22.71 -9.97 -4.53
N THR A 173 -22.34 -10.56 -5.67
CA THR A 173 -23.09 -10.49 -6.92
C THR A 173 -23.26 -11.93 -7.41
N ASP A 174 -24.51 -12.35 -7.60
CA ASP A 174 -24.87 -13.70 -8.07
C ASP A 174 -24.23 -14.81 -7.22
N GLY A 175 -24.12 -14.57 -5.90
CA GLY A 175 -23.56 -15.54 -4.96
C GLY A 175 -22.04 -15.51 -4.86
N GLU A 176 -21.36 -14.72 -5.66
CA GLU A 176 -19.91 -14.56 -5.62
C GLU A 176 -19.54 -13.34 -4.78
N ALA A 177 -18.72 -13.58 -3.78
CA ALA A 177 -18.25 -12.51 -2.89
C ALA A 177 -17.25 -11.59 -3.61
N ILE A 178 -17.25 -10.32 -3.21
CA ILE A 178 -16.18 -9.40 -3.62
C ILE A 178 -14.84 -9.90 -3.05
N GLN A 179 -13.74 -9.44 -3.59
CA GLN A 179 -12.44 -9.63 -2.95
C GLN A 179 -12.47 -8.94 -1.57
N PRO A 180 -11.83 -9.54 -0.56
CA PRO A 180 -11.82 -8.93 0.77
C PRO A 180 -11.04 -7.61 0.75
N CYS A 181 -11.70 -6.53 1.17
CA CYS A 181 -11.15 -5.17 1.08
C CYS A 181 -11.20 -4.46 2.44
N PRO A 182 -10.27 -4.76 3.36
CA PRO A 182 -10.14 -3.97 4.59
C PRO A 182 -9.32 -2.71 4.31
N VAL A 183 -9.97 -1.69 3.76
CA VAL A 183 -9.29 -0.43 3.39
C VAL A 183 -8.89 0.30 4.66
N VAL A 184 -7.66 0.78 4.70
CA VAL A 184 -7.11 1.60 5.78
C VAL A 184 -7.01 3.04 5.30
N GLY A 185 -7.65 3.97 6.02
CA GLY A 185 -7.35 5.38 5.92
C GLY A 185 -6.44 5.76 7.09
N MET A 186 -5.38 6.50 6.83
CA MET A 186 -4.47 6.92 7.89
C MET A 186 -4.25 8.42 7.83
N VAL A 187 -4.26 9.05 9.00
CA VAL A 187 -4.00 10.48 9.13
C VAL A 187 -2.71 10.69 9.90
N GLY A 188 -1.91 11.61 9.43
CA GLY A 188 -0.66 11.99 10.08
C GLY A 188 -0.51 13.50 10.13
N ILE A 189 0.59 13.96 10.73
CA ILE A 189 0.87 15.37 10.88
C ILE A 189 2.32 15.65 10.47
N ILE A 190 2.52 16.79 9.82
CA ILE A 190 3.85 17.32 9.60
C ILE A 190 3.93 18.69 10.30
N GLU A 191 4.97 18.91 11.09
CA GLU A 191 5.10 20.13 11.88
C GLU A 191 5.48 21.34 11.04
N ASN A 192 6.10 21.10 9.88
CA ASN A 192 6.44 22.16 8.93
C ASN A 192 6.25 21.67 7.50
N ILE A 193 5.19 22.17 6.86
CA ILE A 193 4.83 21.77 5.47
C ILE A 193 5.93 22.11 4.46
N GLU A 194 6.81 23.07 4.78
CA GLU A 194 7.93 23.43 3.89
C GLU A 194 8.98 22.32 3.80
N LYS A 195 8.95 21.37 4.75
CA LYS A 195 9.86 20.22 4.76
C LYS A 195 9.32 19.02 3.95
N ALA A 196 8.03 19.02 3.64
CA ALA A 196 7.41 17.88 2.95
C ALA A 196 8.05 17.68 1.57
N VAL A 197 8.22 16.40 1.20
CA VAL A 197 8.70 16.03 -0.14
C VAL A 197 7.63 15.24 -0.88
N ASN A 198 7.77 15.14 -2.18
CA ASN A 198 6.82 14.43 -3.05
C ASN A 198 7.55 13.29 -3.77
N ASN A 199 6.79 12.46 -4.47
CA ASN A 199 7.30 11.29 -5.18
C ASN A 199 7.67 11.62 -6.63
N GLN A 200 8.51 12.65 -6.81
CA GLN A 200 9.01 13.00 -8.14
C GLN A 200 10.47 13.44 -8.01
N PHE A 201 11.30 13.07 -8.97
CA PHE A 201 12.68 13.53 -8.98
C PHE A 201 12.71 15.05 -9.09
N THR A 202 13.65 15.67 -8.39
CA THR A 202 13.74 17.14 -8.36
C THR A 202 14.78 17.68 -9.31
N GLU A 203 15.85 16.91 -9.58
CA GLU A 203 17.00 17.41 -10.33
C GLU A 203 17.79 16.27 -10.94
N ALA A 204 18.33 16.46 -12.13
CA ALA A 204 19.19 15.48 -12.80
C ALA A 204 20.53 15.35 -12.04
N GLY A 205 21.05 14.13 -12.01
CA GLY A 205 22.35 13.85 -11.40
C GLY A 205 22.27 13.41 -9.93
N HIS A 206 21.09 13.43 -9.33
CA HIS A 206 20.91 12.93 -7.96
C HIS A 206 20.96 11.40 -7.93
N GLU A 207 21.44 10.87 -6.81
CA GLU A 207 21.45 9.44 -6.56
C GLU A 207 20.13 8.97 -5.95
N VAL A 208 19.73 7.76 -6.32
CA VAL A 208 18.51 7.11 -5.80
C VAL A 208 18.94 5.98 -4.87
N PHE A 209 18.37 5.96 -3.68
CA PHE A 209 18.64 4.95 -2.66
C PHE A 209 17.38 4.13 -2.39
N VAL A 210 17.54 2.84 -2.19
CA VAL A 210 16.47 1.97 -1.71
C VAL A 210 16.67 1.78 -0.22
N ILE A 211 15.66 2.15 0.56
CA ILE A 211 15.68 1.98 2.01
C ILE A 211 14.75 0.81 2.37
N GLY A 212 15.32 -0.26 2.85
CA GLY A 212 14.55 -1.44 3.16
C GLY A 212 15.39 -2.70 3.11
N GLN A 213 14.71 -3.83 3.08
CA GLN A 213 15.37 -5.11 2.91
C GLN A 213 15.85 -5.23 1.46
N ASP A 214 17.01 -5.84 1.28
CA ASP A 214 17.54 -6.07 -0.07
C ASP A 214 16.53 -6.87 -0.90
N CYS A 215 16.09 -6.28 -2.01
CA CYS A 215 15.11 -6.87 -2.93
C CYS A 215 15.81 -7.91 -3.81
N THR A 216 16.29 -8.98 -3.22
CA THR A 216 16.93 -10.03 -4.01
C THR A 216 15.89 -10.81 -4.79
N VAL A 217 16.31 -11.24 -5.95
CA VAL A 217 15.47 -11.97 -6.90
C VAL A 217 15.06 -13.37 -6.40
N ASN A 218 15.53 -13.77 -5.24
CA ASN A 218 15.31 -15.13 -4.74
C ASN A 218 14.23 -15.23 -3.66
N ASP A 219 13.57 -14.13 -3.33
CA ASP A 219 12.71 -14.07 -2.14
C ASP A 219 11.41 -14.85 -2.25
N GLY A 220 10.98 -15.20 -3.46
CA GLY A 220 9.82 -16.06 -3.62
C GLY A 220 8.46 -15.35 -3.55
N TRP A 221 8.45 -14.03 -3.52
CA TRP A 221 7.20 -13.27 -3.30
C TRP A 221 6.58 -12.67 -4.56
N LEU A 222 7.18 -12.91 -5.72
CA LEU A 222 6.68 -12.37 -6.98
C LEU A 222 5.28 -12.91 -7.34
N GLY A 223 4.89 -14.05 -6.75
CA GLY A 223 3.62 -14.70 -7.08
C GLY A 223 2.37 -13.88 -6.84
N ALA A 224 2.40 -12.97 -5.85
CA ALA A 224 1.25 -12.11 -5.54
C ALA A 224 1.33 -10.73 -6.19
N SER A 225 2.33 -10.50 -7.05
CA SER A 225 2.56 -9.20 -7.69
C SER A 225 1.62 -8.95 -8.88
N ILE A 226 1.50 -7.68 -9.26
CA ILE A 226 0.82 -7.27 -10.51
C ILE A 226 1.52 -7.91 -11.72
N TYR A 227 2.85 -8.01 -11.68
CA TYR A 227 3.61 -8.68 -12.74
C TYR A 227 3.08 -10.10 -12.97
N GLN A 228 2.92 -10.88 -11.90
CA GLN A 228 2.44 -12.26 -12.02
C GLN A 228 0.97 -12.31 -12.50
N GLN A 229 0.14 -11.38 -12.06
CA GLN A 229 -1.24 -11.29 -12.54
C GLN A 229 -1.28 -11.03 -14.05
N HIS A 230 -0.41 -10.16 -14.52
CA HIS A 230 -0.44 -9.70 -15.92
C HIS A 230 0.23 -10.70 -16.88
N PHE A 231 1.37 -11.25 -16.49
CA PHE A 231 2.17 -12.11 -17.37
C PHE A 231 2.11 -13.60 -17.02
N GLY A 232 1.63 -13.93 -15.84
CA GLY A 232 1.64 -15.30 -15.34
C GLY A 232 0.30 -16.02 -15.50
N LYS A 233 0.24 -17.20 -14.89
CA LYS A 233 -1.00 -17.97 -14.83
C LYS A 233 -1.80 -17.52 -13.60
N GLN A 234 -3.10 -17.50 -13.75
CA GLN A 234 -3.99 -17.17 -12.64
C GLN A 234 -3.90 -18.25 -11.56
N ARG A 235 -3.27 -17.91 -10.46
CA ARG A 235 -3.14 -18.75 -9.28
C ARG A 235 -2.89 -17.83 -8.08
N ILE A 236 -3.46 -18.19 -6.95
CA ILE A 236 -3.28 -17.41 -5.73
C ILE A 236 -1.99 -17.86 -5.04
N TYR A 237 -1.05 -16.95 -4.91
CA TYR A 237 0.23 -17.16 -4.25
C TYR A 237 0.29 -16.37 -2.94
N ALA A 238 1.19 -16.77 -2.04
CA ALA A 238 1.42 -16.05 -0.79
C ALA A 238 1.95 -14.64 -1.07
N PRO A 239 1.45 -13.62 -0.37
CA PRO A 239 2.03 -12.28 -0.45
C PRO A 239 3.35 -12.23 0.33
N PRO A 240 4.17 -11.18 0.13
CA PRO A 240 5.37 -11.02 0.95
C PRO A 240 5.01 -10.87 2.43
N PRO A 241 5.81 -11.46 3.33
CA PRO A 241 5.55 -11.31 4.77
C PRO A 241 5.87 -9.89 5.23
N ILE A 242 5.10 -9.41 6.18
CA ILE A 242 5.34 -8.09 6.78
C ILE A 242 6.29 -8.21 7.97
N ASN A 243 7.24 -7.29 8.07
CA ASN A 243 8.10 -7.13 9.23
C ASN A 243 7.85 -5.75 9.84
N LEU A 244 6.95 -5.69 10.80
CA LEU A 244 6.48 -4.43 11.39
C LEU A 244 7.60 -3.65 12.09
N ALA A 245 8.58 -4.33 12.68
CA ALA A 245 9.72 -3.66 13.31
C ALA A 245 10.60 -2.98 12.25
N ALA A 246 10.80 -3.64 11.11
CA ALA A 246 11.53 -3.05 9.99
C ALA A 246 10.76 -1.87 9.38
N GLU A 247 9.43 -2.00 9.24
CA GLU A 247 8.58 -0.91 8.73
C GLU A 247 8.72 0.34 9.61
N LEU A 248 8.61 0.17 10.92
CA LEU A 248 8.76 1.28 11.88
C LEU A 248 10.14 1.93 11.76
N LYS A 249 11.18 1.11 11.71
CA LYS A 249 12.57 1.57 11.63
C LYS A 249 12.84 2.35 10.33
N HIS A 250 12.48 1.76 9.19
CA HIS A 250 12.75 2.37 7.87
C HIS A 250 11.93 3.64 7.67
N SER A 251 10.65 3.60 8.01
CA SER A 251 9.77 4.77 7.89
C SER A 251 10.24 5.92 8.79
N SER A 252 10.67 5.59 10.02
CA SER A 252 11.21 6.61 10.93
C SER A 252 12.50 7.21 10.41
N PHE A 253 13.36 6.39 9.82
CA PHE A 253 14.61 6.85 9.20
C PHE A 253 14.33 7.79 8.03
N VAL A 254 13.48 7.36 7.09
CA VAL A 254 13.15 8.18 5.91
C VAL A 254 12.53 9.52 6.33
N ARG A 255 11.58 9.47 7.26
CA ARG A 255 10.93 10.67 7.78
C ARG A 255 11.96 11.64 8.39
N GLN A 256 12.91 11.11 9.15
CA GLN A 256 13.96 11.95 9.75
C GLN A 256 14.86 12.58 8.68
N GLN A 257 15.23 11.80 7.64
CA GLN A 257 16.06 12.34 6.54
C GLN A 257 15.34 13.46 5.79
N ILE A 258 14.02 13.33 5.62
CA ILE A 258 13.17 14.38 5.01
C ILE A 258 13.21 15.64 5.90
N LEU A 259 12.94 15.48 7.19
CA LEU A 259 12.86 16.61 8.13
C LEU A 259 14.21 17.33 8.26
N ASP A 260 15.30 16.59 8.13
CA ASP A 260 16.66 17.15 8.16
C ASP A 260 17.09 17.75 6.80
N SER A 261 16.24 17.64 5.77
CA SER A 261 16.50 18.12 4.41
C SER A 261 17.68 17.40 3.74
N ASN A 262 17.92 16.15 4.11
CA ASN A 262 18.97 15.31 3.52
C ASN A 262 18.49 14.62 2.23
N ILE A 263 17.17 14.46 2.05
CA ILE A 263 16.57 13.93 0.82
C ILE A 263 15.47 14.88 0.35
N ASN A 264 15.28 14.95 -0.95
CA ASN A 264 14.38 15.92 -1.58
C ASN A 264 13.25 15.26 -2.39
N ALA A 265 13.18 13.95 -2.40
CA ALA A 265 12.09 13.16 -2.99
C ALA A 265 12.08 11.80 -2.34
N ALA A 266 10.91 11.23 -2.16
CA ALA A 266 10.78 9.86 -1.67
C ALA A 266 9.49 9.26 -2.24
N HIS A 267 9.47 7.93 -2.39
CA HIS A 267 8.33 7.18 -2.90
C HIS A 267 8.36 5.80 -2.25
N ASP A 268 7.22 5.29 -1.87
CA ASP A 268 7.16 3.93 -1.36
C ASP A 268 7.34 2.93 -2.51
N VAL A 269 7.79 1.73 -2.20
CA VAL A 269 7.84 0.63 -3.16
C VAL A 269 6.66 -0.29 -2.85
N SER A 270 5.67 -0.29 -3.73
CA SER A 270 4.40 -1.01 -3.54
C SER A 270 4.03 -1.76 -4.83
N ASP A 271 2.81 -1.63 -5.29
CA ASP A 271 2.33 -2.33 -6.49
C ASP A 271 3.20 -1.99 -7.71
N GLY A 272 3.64 -3.02 -8.40
CA GLY A 272 4.53 -2.88 -9.57
C GLY A 272 6.01 -2.97 -9.22
N GLY A 273 6.37 -2.87 -7.93
CA GLY A 273 7.74 -3.04 -7.46
C GLY A 273 8.66 -1.86 -7.76
N LEU A 274 9.95 -2.09 -7.54
CA LEU A 274 10.97 -1.04 -7.57
C LEU A 274 11.08 -0.34 -8.93
N VAL A 275 11.00 -1.09 -10.03
CA VAL A 275 11.17 -0.49 -11.37
C VAL A 275 9.99 0.42 -11.71
N VAL A 276 8.76 0.05 -11.29
CA VAL A 276 7.59 0.90 -11.49
C VAL A 276 7.71 2.16 -10.63
N ALA A 277 8.08 2.02 -9.35
CA ALA A 277 8.25 3.18 -8.46
C ALA A 277 9.24 4.21 -9.04
N ILE A 278 10.40 3.73 -9.51
CA ILE A 278 11.40 4.62 -10.15
C ILE A 278 10.82 5.27 -11.42
N ALA A 279 10.07 4.50 -12.22
CA ALA A 279 9.47 5.02 -13.45
C ALA A 279 8.41 6.10 -13.13
N GLU A 280 7.63 5.91 -12.07
CA GLU A 280 6.63 6.89 -11.65
C GLU A 280 7.29 8.20 -11.21
N MET A 281 8.36 8.12 -10.41
CA MET A 281 9.13 9.31 -10.02
C MET A 281 9.69 10.05 -11.25
N ALA A 282 10.19 9.29 -12.23
CA ALA A 282 10.77 9.82 -13.45
C ALA A 282 9.71 10.51 -14.33
N VAL A 283 8.58 9.83 -14.56
CA VAL A 283 7.48 10.34 -15.39
C VAL A 283 6.90 11.64 -14.79
N ARG A 284 6.69 11.65 -13.47
CA ARG A 284 6.13 12.83 -12.79
C ARG A 284 7.07 14.04 -12.90
N ALA A 285 8.37 13.78 -12.90
CA ALA A 285 9.40 14.82 -12.96
C ALA A 285 9.74 15.27 -14.39
N GLY A 286 9.44 14.45 -15.38
CA GLY A 286 9.95 14.66 -16.74
C GLY A 286 11.46 14.43 -16.82
N LEU A 287 12.02 13.63 -15.91
CA LEU A 287 13.45 13.31 -15.86
C LEU A 287 13.65 11.82 -16.08
N GLY A 288 14.83 11.43 -16.60
CA GLY A 288 15.16 10.01 -16.74
C GLY A 288 15.80 9.43 -15.49
N ALA A 289 15.95 8.11 -15.48
CA ALA A 289 16.69 7.41 -14.44
C ALA A 289 17.59 6.34 -15.09
N GLU A 290 18.78 6.19 -14.56
CA GLU A 290 19.70 5.13 -14.99
C GLU A 290 19.76 4.07 -13.90
N ILE A 291 19.41 2.84 -14.26
CA ILE A 291 19.39 1.71 -13.32
C ILE A 291 20.50 0.75 -13.72
N ILE A 292 21.47 0.53 -12.83
CA ILE A 292 22.54 -0.43 -13.03
C ILE A 292 22.03 -1.78 -12.55
N THR A 293 21.75 -2.68 -13.48
CA THR A 293 21.16 -3.98 -13.15
C THR A 293 22.22 -4.96 -12.66
N PRO A 294 21.86 -5.88 -11.76
CA PRO A 294 22.76 -6.96 -11.38
C PRO A 294 23.13 -7.83 -12.58
N ALA A 295 24.32 -8.39 -12.55
CA ALA A 295 24.81 -9.28 -13.63
C ALA A 295 23.95 -10.53 -13.81
N SER A 296 23.15 -10.90 -12.82
CA SER A 296 22.31 -12.11 -12.86
C SER A 296 21.17 -12.04 -13.89
N GLY A 297 20.85 -10.87 -14.42
CA GLY A 297 19.82 -10.73 -15.46
C GLY A 297 18.38 -10.95 -15.00
N GLN A 298 18.14 -11.03 -13.71
CA GLN A 298 16.80 -11.33 -13.17
C GLN A 298 16.03 -10.06 -12.76
N ILE A 299 16.25 -8.99 -13.52
CA ILE A 299 15.62 -7.70 -13.24
C ILE A 299 14.07 -7.76 -13.25
N HIS A 300 13.49 -8.75 -13.92
CA HIS A 300 12.03 -8.92 -13.90
C HIS A 300 11.50 -9.18 -12.48
N GLY A 301 12.34 -9.64 -11.55
CA GLY A 301 11.98 -9.76 -10.14
C GLY A 301 11.71 -8.42 -9.46
N TRP A 302 12.20 -7.35 -10.04
CA TRP A 302 11.95 -5.99 -9.55
C TRP A 302 10.63 -5.37 -10.06
N UNK A 303 9.94 -6.08 -10.74
CA UNK A 303 8.71 -5.71 -11.25
C UNK A 303 7.62 -6.16 -10.42
N UNK A 304 7.94 -6.63 -9.49
CA UNK A 304 6.98 -7.18 -8.70
C UNK A 304 6.77 -6.66 -7.50
#